data_889f6d8a43054cbe3b26f85957fbdc54
#
_entry.id   889f6d8a43054cbe3b26f85957fbdc54
#
_cell.length_a   1.000
_cell.length_b   1.000
_cell.length_c   1.000
_cell.angle_alpha   90.00
_cell.angle_beta   90.00
_cell.angle_gamma   90.00
#
_symmetry.space_group_name_H-M   'P 1'
#
loop_
_entity.id
_entity.type
_entity.pdbx_description
1 polymer ?
#
loop_
_entity_poly.entity_id
_entity_poly.type
_entity_poly.pdbx_seq_one_letter_code
_entity_poly.pdbx_strand_id
1 'polypeptide(L)'
;MTSYKNQTPGQSLSTLQQACRCITKLHGYNSIMHKYLYFLILTLLLSACGGGGGGGDTISEANQNTAPDFIGIIDYAVDENTLDIATFQATDAEGDNITYSISGDDASLLSIGGSSGILAFQSSPDFESPQDADQDNIYSVTVSASDGQLTSSLGIIITVNDVVEGLGGVNMLLMGNSFFKPYAQRLSELAFDAEFLEHTDTVFTRGGDNGTPIGLWNNEGTNTDIKQILDAGNFDMLGMTGYYNEDDPTSGFSEWIDYALQKNPNIKIFISIPPIDFPADWQQRAEDAGFNNIRELYEFFVSDHTHTIVIDQLREMYPSTDIFSIPTGWATFDLEGMYQNDVLLDDISLFGSFESAIFTDAKGHQGEIIAYTGTLIWLNA
;
A
#
# COMPACT_ATOMS: atom_id res chain seq x y z
N MET A 1 -37.66 23.03 4.58
CA MET A 1 -37.18 23.50 5.90
C MET A 1 -36.81 22.26 6.71
N THR A 2 -35.59 21.80 6.63
CA THR A 2 -35.01 20.80 7.56
C THR A 2 -33.56 21.16 7.77
N SER A 3 -33.26 21.36 9.00
CA SER A 3 -32.03 21.89 9.62
C SER A 3 -30.80 21.05 9.28
N TYR A 4 -29.81 21.64 8.61
CA TYR A 4 -28.44 21.17 8.59
C TYR A 4 -27.68 21.74 9.79
N LYS A 5 -27.23 20.85 10.66
CA LYS A 5 -26.38 21.18 11.82
C LYS A 5 -24.96 21.47 11.36
N ASN A 6 -24.44 22.61 11.83
CA ASN A 6 -23.04 23.03 11.81
C ASN A 6 -22.06 21.87 12.11
N GLN A 7 -21.22 21.56 11.17
CA GLN A 7 -19.94 20.88 11.45
C GLN A 7 -18.84 21.94 11.52
N THR A 8 -18.09 21.91 12.59
CA THR A 8 -17.00 22.83 12.94
C THR A 8 -15.77 22.58 12.04
N PRO A 9 -14.99 23.64 11.73
CA PRO A 9 -13.78 23.52 10.86
C PRO A 9 -12.58 22.94 11.62
N GLY A 10 -12.65 21.68 11.97
CA GLY A 10 -11.58 21.00 12.72
C GLY A 10 -11.04 19.72 12.08
N GLN A 11 -11.66 19.23 11.01
CA GLN A 11 -11.29 17.92 10.44
C GLN A 11 -10.34 17.97 9.24
N SER A 12 -10.09 19.12 8.62
CA SER A 12 -9.15 19.23 7.50
C SER A 12 -7.67 19.19 7.90
N LEU A 13 -7.36 19.49 9.18
CA LEU A 13 -5.98 19.44 9.69
C LEU A 13 -5.48 18.02 10.00
N SER A 14 -6.35 17.04 10.18
CA SER A 14 -5.95 15.66 10.49
C SER A 14 -5.39 14.90 9.28
N THR A 15 -5.88 15.21 8.09
CA THR A 15 -5.46 14.54 6.84
C THR A 15 -4.08 15.02 6.39
N LEU A 16 -3.81 16.32 6.53
CA LEU A 16 -2.47 16.89 6.27
C LEU A 16 -1.43 16.45 7.33
N GLN A 17 -1.85 16.22 8.57
CA GLN A 17 -0.95 15.71 9.61
C GLN A 17 -0.62 14.21 9.43
N GLN A 18 -1.49 13.42 8.81
CA GLN A 18 -1.19 12.03 8.45
C GLN A 18 -0.23 11.96 7.25
N ALA A 19 -0.41 12.80 6.24
CA ALA A 19 0.51 12.90 5.10
C ALA A 19 1.92 13.35 5.54
N CYS A 20 2.03 14.30 6.49
CA CYS A 20 3.32 14.71 7.05
C CYS A 20 4.03 13.63 7.87
N ARG A 21 3.31 12.67 8.46
CA ARG A 21 3.92 11.56 9.20
C ARG A 21 4.58 10.51 8.29
N CYS A 22 4.12 10.36 7.06
CA CYS A 22 4.77 9.48 6.06
C CYS A 22 6.11 10.06 5.59
N ILE A 23 6.24 11.38 5.43
CA ILE A 23 7.47 12.03 4.94
C ILE A 23 8.61 11.96 5.97
N THR A 24 8.32 11.90 7.27
CA THR A 24 9.37 11.82 8.32
C THR A 24 9.92 10.40 8.54
N LYS A 25 9.32 9.34 7.98
CA LYS A 25 9.83 7.96 8.07
C LYS A 25 10.90 7.63 7.01
N LEU A 26 11.00 8.38 5.94
CA LEU A 26 11.95 8.12 4.84
C LEU A 26 13.40 8.56 5.08
N HIS A 27 13.76 9.13 6.24
CA HIS A 27 15.14 9.58 6.57
C HIS A 27 15.88 8.70 7.60
N GLY A 28 15.43 7.47 7.86
CA GLY A 28 15.96 6.57 8.90
C GLY A 28 16.80 5.39 8.45
N TYR A 29 17.17 5.23 7.19
CA TYR A 29 17.97 4.09 6.71
C TYR A 29 19.43 4.47 6.43
N ASN A 30 20.22 4.59 7.49
CA ASN A 30 21.68 4.36 7.43
C ASN A 30 22.29 4.40 8.83
N SER A 31 22.27 3.29 9.56
CA SER A 31 23.24 3.01 10.63
C SER A 31 22.96 1.70 11.37
N ILE A 32 23.10 0.55 10.73
CA ILE A 32 23.34 -0.72 11.44
C ILE A 32 24.28 -1.57 10.58
N MET A 33 25.56 -1.23 10.57
CA MET A 33 26.64 -2.10 10.13
C MET A 33 27.91 -1.82 10.93
N HIS A 34 27.90 -2.06 12.23
CA HIS A 34 29.14 -2.08 13.06
C HIS A 34 28.86 -2.61 14.46
N LYS A 35 28.56 -3.91 14.61
CA LYS A 35 28.60 -4.56 15.96
C LYS A 35 28.70 -6.09 15.92
N TYR A 36 29.44 -6.68 15.03
CA TYR A 36 29.85 -8.09 15.19
C TYR A 36 31.29 -8.27 14.80
N LEU A 37 32.17 -7.87 15.71
CA LEU A 37 33.56 -8.33 15.68
C LEU A 37 34.15 -8.20 17.08
N TYR A 38 33.99 -9.19 17.93
CA TYR A 38 34.81 -9.49 19.13
C TYR A 38 34.12 -10.59 19.96
N PHE A 39 34.43 -11.84 19.69
CA PHE A 39 34.52 -12.90 20.70
C PHE A 39 35.00 -14.18 20.01
N LEU A 40 36.27 -14.22 19.75
CA LEU A 40 37.00 -15.48 19.54
C LEU A 40 38.36 -15.33 20.22
N ILE A 41 38.69 -16.26 21.06
CA ILE A 41 39.99 -16.49 21.78
C ILE A 41 39.77 -16.43 23.29
N LEU A 42 39.63 -17.58 23.89
CA LEU A 42 40.42 -18.02 25.05
C LEU A 42 39.79 -19.26 25.65
N THR A 43 40.32 -20.45 25.42
CA THR A 43 40.66 -21.42 26.46
C THR A 43 41.32 -22.63 25.83
N LEU A 44 42.60 -22.70 25.99
CA LEU A 44 43.41 -23.90 25.95
C LEU A 44 44.08 -24.02 27.32
N LEU A 45 44.22 -25.26 27.77
CA LEU A 45 45.09 -25.78 28.82
C LEU A 45 44.48 -25.97 30.21
N LEU A 46 44.29 -27.26 30.58
CA LEU A 46 45.13 -27.84 31.58
C LEU A 46 44.88 -29.37 31.73
N SER A 47 45.83 -30.14 31.27
CA SER A 47 45.99 -31.55 31.59
C SER A 47 46.81 -31.71 32.87
N ALA A 48 46.42 -32.63 33.77
CA ALA A 48 47.31 -33.29 34.71
C ALA A 48 46.58 -34.50 35.27
N CYS A 49 46.88 -35.65 34.86
CA CYS A 49 47.73 -36.72 35.40
C CYS A 49 47.59 -37.04 36.90
N GLY A 50 47.18 -38.27 37.18
CA GLY A 50 47.26 -38.90 38.51
C GLY A 50 46.75 -40.33 38.44
N GLY A 51 47.65 -41.28 38.32
CA GLY A 51 47.37 -42.71 38.27
C GLY A 51 47.19 -43.34 39.62
N GLY A 52 46.57 -44.52 39.66
CA GLY A 52 46.49 -45.43 40.82
C GLY A 52 45.64 -46.66 40.47
N GLY A 53 46.32 -47.79 40.28
CA GLY A 53 45.69 -49.05 39.91
C GLY A 53 45.00 -49.78 41.06
N GLY A 54 44.17 -50.75 40.70
CA GLY A 54 43.60 -51.73 41.63
C GLY A 54 42.38 -52.44 41.06
N GLY A 55 42.60 -53.71 40.67
CA GLY A 55 41.73 -54.84 40.90
C GLY A 55 40.36 -54.87 40.21
N GLY A 56 40.21 -55.76 39.24
CA GLY A 56 38.99 -56.04 38.53
C GLY A 56 37.83 -56.52 39.37
N ASP A 57 36.71 -56.03 38.98
CA ASP A 57 35.46 -56.76 38.94
C ASP A 57 34.80 -56.24 37.68
N THR A 58 34.63 -57.08 36.65
CA THR A 58 33.78 -56.80 35.51
C THR A 58 32.34 -56.92 35.99
N ILE A 59 31.88 -55.83 36.62
CA ILE A 59 30.47 -55.54 36.62
C ILE A 59 30.19 -55.12 35.18
N SER A 60 29.38 -55.91 34.48
CA SER A 60 28.65 -55.51 33.32
C SER A 60 27.92 -54.23 33.73
N GLU A 61 28.47 -53.05 33.34
CA GLU A 61 27.66 -51.83 33.38
C GLU A 61 26.45 -52.14 32.49
N ALA A 62 25.29 -52.38 33.13
CA ALA A 62 24.05 -52.35 32.40
C ALA A 62 24.05 -51.00 31.68
N ASN A 63 23.93 -51.01 30.35
CA ASN A 63 23.77 -49.82 29.56
C ASN A 63 22.70 -48.94 30.24
N GLN A 64 23.14 -47.89 30.91
CA GLN A 64 22.23 -46.98 31.59
C GLN A 64 21.66 -46.10 30.50
N ASN A 65 20.35 -46.17 30.29
CA ASN A 65 19.67 -45.31 29.30
C ASN A 65 20.03 -43.84 29.51
N THR A 66 20.29 -43.13 28.44
CA THR A 66 20.57 -41.69 28.43
C THR A 66 19.48 -40.95 27.65
N ALA A 67 19.22 -39.73 28.04
CA ALA A 67 18.22 -38.93 27.30
C ALA A 67 18.73 -38.55 25.89
N PRO A 68 17.86 -38.43 24.89
CA PRO A 68 18.22 -37.96 23.59
C PRO A 68 18.97 -36.61 23.60
N ASP A 69 19.94 -36.41 22.73
CA ASP A 69 20.72 -35.19 22.62
C ASP A 69 20.36 -34.43 21.33
N PHE A 70 19.94 -33.16 21.48
CA PHE A 70 19.53 -32.32 20.37
C PHE A 70 20.70 -31.82 19.54
N ILE A 71 20.49 -31.80 18.23
CA ILE A 71 21.40 -31.19 17.27
C ILE A 71 20.67 -30.03 16.60
N GLY A 72 21.10 -28.78 16.81
CA GLY A 72 20.47 -27.63 16.13
C GLY A 72 20.65 -26.29 16.80
N ILE A 73 19.98 -25.31 16.22
CA ILE A 73 19.90 -23.92 16.68
C ILE A 73 18.60 -23.73 17.46
N ILE A 74 18.53 -22.66 18.24
CA ILE A 74 17.41 -22.35 19.12
C ILE A 74 16.61 -21.12 18.68
N ASP A 75 17.17 -20.30 17.79
CA ASP A 75 16.55 -19.09 17.28
C ASP A 75 16.28 -19.24 15.78
N TYR A 76 15.05 -19.05 15.39
CA TYR A 76 14.60 -19.12 14.00
C TYR A 76 13.97 -17.79 13.62
N ALA A 77 14.19 -17.37 12.38
CA ALA A 77 13.51 -16.26 11.76
C ALA A 77 12.81 -16.80 10.50
N VAL A 78 11.54 -16.57 10.36
CA VAL A 78 10.72 -16.99 9.21
C VAL A 78 9.94 -15.79 8.70
N ASP A 79 9.75 -15.74 7.42
CA ASP A 79 8.89 -14.72 6.84
C ASP A 79 7.43 -15.08 7.09
N GLU A 80 6.58 -14.10 7.33
CA GLU A 80 5.14 -14.33 7.39
C GLU A 80 4.63 -15.04 6.12
N ASN A 81 3.38 -15.51 6.13
CA ASN A 81 2.82 -16.31 5.05
C ASN A 81 3.52 -17.66 4.81
N THR A 82 4.48 -18.04 5.66
CA THR A 82 5.22 -19.31 5.59
C THR A 82 4.76 -20.26 6.70
N LEU A 83 4.49 -21.52 6.35
CA LEU A 83 4.09 -22.54 7.32
C LEU A 83 5.29 -23.23 7.95
N ASP A 84 6.29 -23.61 7.16
CA ASP A 84 7.42 -24.41 7.57
C ASP A 84 8.45 -23.59 8.37
N ILE A 85 8.85 -24.09 9.55
CA ILE A 85 9.81 -23.41 10.41
C ILE A 85 11.17 -24.13 10.38
N ALA A 86 11.19 -25.40 10.83
CA ALA A 86 12.44 -26.15 10.98
C ALA A 86 12.19 -27.65 11.07
N THR A 87 13.26 -28.44 10.94
CA THR A 87 13.27 -29.87 11.27
C THR A 87 14.23 -30.09 12.40
N PHE A 88 13.73 -30.57 13.54
CA PHE A 88 14.54 -30.94 14.71
C PHE A 88 15.09 -32.34 14.56
N GLN A 89 16.34 -32.51 14.96
CA GLN A 89 17.02 -33.80 15.05
C GLN A 89 17.60 -33.98 16.44
N ALA A 90 17.47 -35.18 16.95
CA ALA A 90 18.15 -35.60 18.15
C ALA A 90 18.76 -37.00 17.91
N THR A 91 19.79 -37.33 18.69
CA THR A 91 20.44 -38.62 18.64
C THR A 91 20.32 -39.27 20.03
N ASP A 92 20.14 -40.59 20.03
CA ASP A 92 20.12 -41.39 21.21
C ASP A 92 21.34 -42.32 21.25
N ALA A 93 22.05 -42.39 22.38
CA ALA A 93 23.29 -43.13 22.46
C ALA A 93 23.06 -44.66 22.46
N GLU A 94 21.89 -45.10 22.90
CA GLU A 94 21.46 -46.49 22.92
C GLU A 94 20.81 -46.89 21.59
N GLY A 95 20.46 -45.86 20.74
CA GLY A 95 19.81 -46.03 19.43
C GLY A 95 18.31 -46.24 19.53
N ASP A 96 17.69 -45.78 20.62
CA ASP A 96 16.25 -45.88 20.80
C ASP A 96 15.48 -44.92 19.89
N ASN A 97 14.21 -45.26 19.66
CA ASN A 97 13.35 -44.45 18.80
C ASN A 97 12.95 -43.15 19.50
N ILE A 98 13.25 -42.03 18.86
CA ILE A 98 12.95 -40.69 19.37
C ILE A 98 11.56 -40.22 18.92
N THR A 99 10.80 -39.68 19.88
CA THR A 99 9.52 -39.01 19.62
C THR A 99 9.60 -37.54 20.05
N TYR A 100 9.05 -36.66 19.20
CA TYR A 100 9.06 -35.21 19.41
C TYR A 100 7.69 -34.71 19.88
N SER A 101 7.70 -33.70 20.74
CA SER A 101 6.50 -32.96 21.16
C SER A 101 6.83 -31.51 21.42
N ILE A 102 5.81 -30.63 21.44
CA ILE A 102 5.93 -29.22 21.79
C ILE A 102 5.05 -28.83 22.97
N SER A 103 5.51 -27.83 23.72
CA SER A 103 4.76 -27.20 24.82
C SER A 103 5.16 -25.72 24.91
N GLY A 104 4.46 -24.93 25.71
CA GLY A 104 4.68 -23.49 25.87
C GLY A 104 3.44 -22.69 25.52
N ASP A 105 3.50 -21.38 25.71
CA ASP A 105 2.35 -20.49 25.59
C ASP A 105 1.82 -20.46 24.16
N ASP A 106 2.74 -20.48 23.13
CA ASP A 106 2.39 -20.44 21.71
C ASP A 106 2.27 -21.83 21.07
N ALA A 107 2.46 -22.91 21.83
CA ALA A 107 2.46 -24.27 21.29
C ALA A 107 1.15 -24.67 20.61
N SER A 108 0.03 -24.04 20.95
CA SER A 108 -1.27 -24.29 20.34
C SER A 108 -1.37 -23.75 18.88
N LEU A 109 -0.47 -22.85 18.49
CA LEU A 109 -0.40 -22.24 17.15
C LEU A 109 0.52 -23.02 16.20
N LEU A 110 1.31 -23.95 16.76
CA LEU A 110 2.28 -24.74 16.04
C LEU A 110 1.95 -26.24 16.05
N SER A 111 2.62 -26.99 15.22
CA SER A 111 2.57 -28.44 15.17
C SER A 111 3.98 -29.01 15.00
N ILE A 112 4.25 -30.17 15.60
CA ILE A 112 5.49 -30.90 15.33
C ILE A 112 5.18 -32.34 14.94
N GLY A 113 5.88 -32.83 13.93
CA GLY A 113 5.81 -34.26 13.55
C GLY A 113 6.46 -35.16 14.58
N GLY A 114 5.67 -35.97 15.26
CA GLY A 114 6.14 -36.79 16.40
C GLY A 114 7.33 -37.73 16.10
N SER A 115 7.48 -38.17 14.85
CA SER A 115 8.63 -38.99 14.40
C SER A 115 9.56 -38.27 13.45
N SER A 116 9.08 -37.23 12.77
CA SER A 116 9.85 -36.50 11.78
C SER A 116 10.60 -35.29 12.35
N GLY A 117 10.15 -34.74 13.47
CA GLY A 117 10.70 -33.53 14.07
C GLY A 117 10.42 -32.25 13.25
N ILE A 118 9.53 -32.29 12.25
CA ILE A 118 9.15 -31.13 11.44
C ILE A 118 8.26 -30.24 12.29
N LEU A 119 8.72 -29.00 12.56
CA LEU A 119 7.98 -27.94 13.22
C LEU A 119 7.42 -26.99 12.18
N ALA A 120 6.13 -26.70 12.27
CA ALA A 120 5.42 -25.80 11.38
C ALA A 120 4.30 -25.04 12.11
N PHE A 121 3.91 -23.88 11.61
CA PHE A 121 2.68 -23.21 12.01
C PHE A 121 1.46 -24.03 11.59
N GLN A 122 0.36 -23.96 12.35
CA GLN A 122 -0.91 -24.56 11.96
C GLN A 122 -1.67 -23.72 10.92
N SER A 123 -1.45 -22.40 10.94
CA SER A 123 -1.88 -21.42 9.94
C SER A 123 -0.72 -20.47 9.69
N SER A 124 -0.56 -19.99 8.48
CA SER A 124 0.49 -19.02 8.17
C SER A 124 0.36 -17.81 9.09
N PRO A 125 1.45 -17.36 9.71
CA PRO A 125 1.45 -16.14 10.51
C PRO A 125 1.25 -14.93 9.59
N ASP A 126 0.63 -13.87 10.13
CA ASP A 126 0.39 -12.57 9.54
C ASP A 126 1.02 -11.55 10.49
N PHE A 127 2.04 -10.80 10.02
CA PHE A 127 2.85 -9.91 10.86
C PHE A 127 2.02 -8.74 11.41
N GLU A 128 1.07 -8.23 10.62
CA GLU A 128 0.17 -7.14 11.00
C GLU A 128 -0.93 -7.58 11.98
N SER A 129 -1.15 -8.90 12.09
CA SER A 129 -2.17 -9.50 12.94
C SER A 129 -1.64 -10.66 13.79
N PRO A 130 -0.63 -10.42 14.66
CA PRO A 130 0.04 -11.46 15.41
C PRO A 130 -0.92 -12.23 16.32
N GLN A 131 -0.75 -13.57 16.34
CA GLN A 131 -1.60 -14.50 17.10
C GLN A 131 -0.88 -15.10 18.31
N ASP A 132 0.42 -14.82 18.49
CA ASP A 132 1.20 -15.22 19.66
C ASP A 132 0.62 -14.62 20.95
N ALA A 133 1.00 -15.16 22.10
CA ALA A 133 0.34 -14.88 23.38
C ALA A 133 0.43 -13.41 23.81
N ASP A 134 1.48 -12.69 23.45
CA ASP A 134 1.72 -11.28 23.80
C ASP A 134 1.73 -10.32 22.58
N GLN A 135 1.47 -10.86 21.38
CA GLN A 135 1.27 -10.13 20.12
C GLN A 135 2.49 -9.30 19.67
N ASP A 136 3.68 -9.87 19.86
CA ASP A 136 4.95 -9.23 19.49
C ASP A 136 5.66 -9.89 18.29
N ASN A 137 5.00 -10.86 17.61
CA ASN A 137 5.54 -11.65 16.50
C ASN A 137 6.73 -12.55 16.89
N ILE A 138 6.87 -12.86 18.19
CA ILE A 138 7.91 -13.75 18.72
C ILE A 138 7.23 -14.94 19.41
N TYR A 139 7.26 -16.08 18.77
CA TYR A 139 6.67 -17.31 19.26
C TYR A 139 7.68 -18.05 20.13
N SER A 140 7.29 -18.38 21.37
CA SER A 140 8.12 -19.08 22.35
C SER A 140 7.58 -20.46 22.66
N VAL A 141 8.32 -21.50 22.31
CA VAL A 141 7.93 -22.88 22.56
C VAL A 141 9.08 -23.71 23.09
N THR A 142 8.76 -24.82 23.74
CA THR A 142 9.71 -25.84 24.14
C THR A 142 9.50 -27.09 23.30
N VAL A 143 10.52 -27.49 22.57
CA VAL A 143 10.58 -28.76 21.84
C VAL A 143 11.19 -29.83 22.74
N SER A 144 10.53 -30.97 22.85
CA SER A 144 10.99 -32.11 23.65
C SER A 144 11.24 -33.33 22.77
N ALA A 145 12.34 -34.04 23.03
CA ALA A 145 12.69 -35.30 22.39
C ALA A 145 12.72 -36.40 23.49
N SER A 146 12.00 -37.47 23.30
CA SER A 146 11.90 -38.60 24.24
C SER A 146 12.20 -39.92 23.55
N ASP A 147 12.99 -40.78 24.23
CA ASP A 147 13.24 -42.17 23.88
C ASP A 147 12.18 -43.13 24.45
N GLY A 148 11.18 -42.62 25.18
CA GLY A 148 10.14 -43.37 25.86
C GLY A 148 10.42 -43.61 27.34
N GLN A 149 11.62 -43.34 27.84
CA GLN A 149 12.02 -43.45 29.25
C GLN A 149 12.52 -42.11 29.80
N LEU A 150 13.36 -41.43 29.05
CA LEU A 150 13.95 -40.12 29.36
C LEU A 150 13.56 -39.10 28.32
N THR A 151 13.70 -37.84 28.67
CA THR A 151 13.33 -36.70 27.79
C THR A 151 14.33 -35.58 27.95
N SER A 152 14.80 -35.05 26.84
CA SER A 152 15.47 -33.75 26.78
C SER A 152 14.56 -32.70 26.20
N SER A 153 14.80 -31.44 26.55
CA SER A 153 13.95 -30.31 26.10
C SER A 153 14.79 -29.11 25.74
N LEU A 154 14.35 -28.38 24.70
CA LEU A 154 15.03 -27.23 24.14
C LEU A 154 14.03 -26.08 23.98
N GLY A 155 14.30 -24.93 24.60
CA GLY A 155 13.52 -23.70 24.38
C GLY A 155 13.86 -23.10 23.02
N ILE A 156 12.83 -22.77 22.26
CA ILE A 156 12.94 -22.27 20.88
C ILE A 156 12.24 -20.91 20.80
N ILE A 157 12.89 -19.97 20.12
CA ILE A 157 12.33 -18.66 19.74
C ILE A 157 12.17 -18.64 18.24
N ILE A 158 10.99 -18.23 17.77
CA ILE A 158 10.67 -18.08 16.36
C ILE A 158 10.20 -16.65 16.15
N THR A 159 10.98 -15.86 15.42
CA THR A 159 10.62 -14.49 15.04
C THR A 159 9.96 -14.53 13.67
N VAL A 160 8.77 -13.96 13.54
CA VAL A 160 8.12 -13.71 12.26
C VAL A 160 8.62 -12.38 11.73
N ASN A 161 9.11 -12.38 10.48
CA ASN A 161 9.54 -11.18 9.79
C ASN A 161 8.39 -10.62 8.97
N ASP A 162 8.29 -9.30 8.91
CA ASP A 162 7.44 -8.54 8.01
C ASP A 162 7.91 -8.77 6.55
N VAL A 163 6.99 -9.20 5.71
CA VAL A 163 7.13 -9.23 4.26
C VAL A 163 6.21 -8.17 3.72
N VAL A 164 6.75 -7.14 3.13
CA VAL A 164 5.94 -6.07 2.54
C VAL A 164 4.87 -6.68 1.62
N GLU A 165 3.68 -6.79 2.12
CA GLU A 165 2.51 -7.18 1.36
C GLU A 165 2.06 -5.93 0.60
N GLY A 166 2.43 -5.85 -0.66
CA GLY A 166 1.99 -4.74 -1.49
C GLY A 166 0.47 -4.65 -1.46
N LEU A 167 -0.04 -3.47 -1.15
CA LEU A 167 -1.47 -3.19 -1.33
C LEU A 167 -1.83 -3.58 -2.76
N GLY A 168 -2.90 -4.35 -2.92
CA GLY A 168 -3.36 -4.80 -4.24
C GLY A 168 -3.53 -3.60 -5.17
N GLY A 169 -2.95 -3.64 -6.35
CA GLY A 169 -3.04 -2.58 -7.34
C GLY A 169 -4.34 -2.61 -8.11
N VAL A 170 -4.59 -1.54 -8.84
CA VAL A 170 -5.73 -1.37 -9.74
C VAL A 170 -5.18 -1.14 -11.15
N ASN A 171 -5.67 -1.86 -12.13
CA ASN A 171 -5.32 -1.62 -13.53
C ASN A 171 -6.26 -0.57 -14.12
N MET A 172 -5.73 0.62 -14.46
CA MET A 172 -6.51 1.79 -14.85
C MET A 172 -6.27 2.22 -16.28
N LEU A 173 -7.34 2.59 -16.98
CA LEU A 173 -7.25 3.43 -18.18
C LEU A 173 -7.61 4.86 -17.81
N LEU A 174 -6.66 5.78 -18.01
CA LEU A 174 -6.77 7.18 -17.68
C LEU A 174 -6.80 8.01 -18.96
N MET A 175 -7.89 8.74 -19.23
CA MET A 175 -8.02 9.50 -20.45
C MET A 175 -8.55 10.91 -20.23
N GLY A 176 -7.89 11.89 -20.88
CA GLY A 176 -8.23 13.28 -20.65
C GLY A 176 -7.46 14.30 -21.47
N ASN A 177 -7.55 15.54 -21.01
CA ASN A 177 -6.91 16.70 -21.62
C ASN A 177 -5.59 17.09 -20.91
N SER A 178 -5.06 18.27 -21.21
CA SER A 178 -3.81 18.78 -20.66
C SER A 178 -3.88 19.08 -19.15
N PHE A 179 -5.06 19.30 -18.57
CA PHE A 179 -5.26 19.48 -17.13
C PHE A 179 -5.34 18.16 -16.38
N PHE A 180 -5.76 17.09 -17.02
CA PHE A 180 -5.82 15.74 -16.49
C PHE A 180 -4.45 15.05 -16.51
N LYS A 181 -3.69 15.28 -17.58
CA LYS A 181 -2.43 14.61 -17.89
C LYS A 181 -1.41 14.64 -16.75
N PRO A 182 -1.11 15.77 -16.08
CA PRO A 182 -0.10 15.80 -15.03
C PRO A 182 -0.39 14.88 -13.86
N TYR A 183 -1.65 14.75 -13.48
CA TYR A 183 -2.08 13.85 -12.42
C TYR A 183 -1.95 12.38 -12.84
N ALA A 184 -2.47 12.05 -14.02
CA ALA A 184 -2.42 10.70 -14.56
C ALA A 184 -0.99 10.18 -14.73
N GLN A 185 -0.05 11.03 -15.17
CA GLN A 185 1.34 10.63 -15.39
C GLN A 185 2.14 10.36 -14.12
N ARG A 186 1.67 10.82 -12.95
CA ARG A 186 2.35 10.62 -11.67
C ARG A 186 1.73 9.50 -10.83
N LEU A 187 0.58 8.98 -11.25
CA LEU A 187 -0.18 8.05 -10.42
C LEU A 187 0.59 6.76 -10.16
N SER A 188 1.18 6.14 -11.18
CA SER A 188 1.97 4.91 -11.01
C SER A 188 3.18 5.09 -10.11
N GLU A 189 3.87 6.24 -10.17
CA GLU A 189 5.00 6.54 -9.29
C GLU A 189 4.55 6.64 -7.83
N LEU A 190 3.50 7.42 -7.57
CA LEU A 190 2.97 7.59 -6.22
C LEU A 190 2.30 6.32 -5.68
N ALA A 191 1.65 5.54 -6.53
CA ALA A 191 1.09 4.26 -6.15
C ALA A 191 2.19 3.28 -5.72
N PHE A 192 3.30 3.23 -6.46
CA PHE A 192 4.46 2.42 -6.09
C PHE A 192 5.08 2.88 -4.76
N ASP A 193 5.26 4.20 -4.56
CA ASP A 193 5.78 4.75 -3.31
C ASP A 193 4.85 4.52 -2.10
N ALA A 194 3.55 4.33 -2.37
CA ALA A 194 2.53 3.99 -1.38
C ALA A 194 2.28 2.48 -1.26
N GLU A 195 3.19 1.66 -1.81
CA GLU A 195 3.18 0.19 -1.72
C GLU A 195 2.04 -0.52 -2.47
N PHE A 196 1.36 0.16 -3.40
CA PHE A 196 0.45 -0.47 -4.37
C PHE A 196 1.25 -1.14 -5.50
N LEU A 197 1.96 -2.20 -5.19
CA LEU A 197 2.97 -2.80 -6.07
C LEU A 197 2.41 -3.41 -7.36
N GLU A 198 1.13 -3.78 -7.36
CA GLU A 198 0.44 -4.33 -8.52
C GLU A 198 -0.34 -3.28 -9.32
N HIS A 199 -0.25 -1.99 -8.93
CA HIS A 199 -0.91 -0.91 -9.65
C HIS A 199 -0.30 -0.73 -11.05
N THR A 200 -1.18 -0.59 -12.05
CA THR A 200 -0.80 -0.26 -13.43
C THR A 200 -1.75 0.76 -14.00
N ASP A 201 -1.23 1.69 -14.79
CA ASP A 201 -2.06 2.61 -15.54
C ASP A 201 -1.66 2.71 -17.01
N THR A 202 -2.64 2.99 -17.85
CA THR A 202 -2.46 3.35 -19.25
C THR A 202 -3.04 4.74 -19.46
N VAL A 203 -2.19 5.70 -19.84
CA VAL A 203 -2.57 7.11 -19.96
C VAL A 203 -2.75 7.50 -21.43
N PHE A 204 -3.94 7.97 -21.79
CA PHE A 204 -4.26 8.46 -23.13
C PHE A 204 -4.75 9.93 -23.06
N THR A 205 -3.99 10.86 -23.60
CA THR A 205 -4.34 12.29 -23.50
C THR A 205 -4.22 13.03 -24.83
N ARG A 206 -5.08 14.04 -24.99
CA ARG A 206 -5.06 15.02 -26.10
C ARG A 206 -5.22 16.45 -25.54
N GLY A 207 -4.74 17.44 -26.27
CA GLY A 207 -4.83 18.84 -25.84
C GLY A 207 -6.23 19.43 -25.99
N GLY A 208 -6.63 20.30 -25.04
CA GLY A 208 -7.89 21.03 -25.06
C GLY A 208 -9.12 20.16 -25.24
N ASP A 209 -10.07 20.63 -26.05
CA ASP A 209 -11.35 19.95 -26.29
C ASP A 209 -11.22 18.57 -26.93
N ASN A 210 -10.12 18.33 -27.66
CA ASN A 210 -9.84 17.01 -28.23
C ASN A 210 -9.55 15.95 -27.16
N GLY A 211 -9.24 16.34 -25.93
CA GLY A 211 -9.03 15.45 -24.80
C GLY A 211 -10.25 15.30 -23.89
N THR A 212 -11.36 15.98 -24.17
CA THR A 212 -12.63 15.74 -23.47
C THR A 212 -13.19 14.37 -23.85
N PRO A 213 -14.01 13.72 -23.03
CA PRO A 213 -14.60 12.41 -23.35
C PRO A 213 -15.28 12.38 -24.72
N ILE A 214 -16.06 13.40 -25.07
CA ILE A 214 -16.72 13.49 -26.36
C ILE A 214 -15.73 13.81 -27.50
N GLY A 215 -14.70 14.61 -27.24
CA GLY A 215 -13.65 14.90 -28.22
C GLY A 215 -12.84 13.65 -28.60
N LEU A 216 -12.54 12.82 -27.61
CA LEU A 216 -11.87 11.51 -27.80
C LEU A 216 -12.78 10.53 -28.56
N TRP A 217 -14.08 10.55 -28.27
CA TRP A 217 -15.05 9.68 -28.92
C TRP A 217 -15.26 10.03 -30.40
N ASN A 218 -15.43 11.30 -30.70
CA ASN A 218 -15.76 11.79 -32.05
C ASN A 218 -14.57 11.80 -33.02
N ASN A 219 -13.34 11.70 -32.51
CA ASN A 219 -12.16 11.58 -33.37
C ASN A 219 -11.91 10.10 -33.73
N GLU A 220 -12.12 9.73 -34.98
CA GLU A 220 -12.05 8.34 -35.44
C GLU A 220 -10.72 7.64 -35.08
N GLY A 221 -9.59 8.34 -35.21
CA GLY A 221 -8.28 7.78 -34.88
C GLY A 221 -8.13 7.52 -33.38
N THR A 222 -8.44 8.51 -32.53
CA THR A 222 -8.35 8.37 -31.07
C THR A 222 -9.36 7.38 -30.52
N ASN A 223 -10.58 7.37 -31.06
CA ASN A 223 -11.61 6.42 -30.69
C ASN A 223 -11.15 4.97 -30.96
N THR A 224 -10.56 4.74 -32.14
CA THR A 224 -10.02 3.41 -32.51
C THR A 224 -8.87 3.01 -31.58
N ASP A 225 -7.92 3.91 -31.30
CA ASP A 225 -6.78 3.63 -30.42
C ASP A 225 -7.24 3.25 -29.00
N ILE A 226 -8.15 4.04 -28.41
CA ILE A 226 -8.66 3.81 -27.05
C ILE A 226 -9.45 2.49 -26.99
N LYS A 227 -10.27 2.20 -27.99
CA LYS A 227 -11.00 0.93 -28.08
C LYS A 227 -10.06 -0.27 -28.17
N GLN A 228 -8.96 -0.16 -28.92
CA GLN A 228 -7.94 -1.21 -28.98
C GLN A 228 -7.28 -1.42 -27.61
N ILE A 229 -7.03 -0.35 -26.85
CA ILE A 229 -6.50 -0.42 -25.49
C ILE A 229 -7.50 -1.15 -24.59
N LEU A 230 -8.77 -0.75 -24.58
CA LEU A 230 -9.83 -1.40 -23.82
C LEU A 230 -10.05 -2.87 -24.20
N ASP A 231 -9.89 -3.21 -25.51
CA ASP A 231 -10.02 -4.58 -26.00
C ASP A 231 -8.88 -5.49 -25.56
N ALA A 232 -7.68 -4.93 -25.36
CA ALA A 232 -6.48 -5.68 -25.02
C ALA A 232 -6.24 -5.78 -23.50
N GLY A 233 -6.82 -4.88 -22.70
CA GLY A 233 -6.58 -4.76 -21.25
C GLY A 233 -7.75 -5.23 -20.41
N ASN A 234 -7.42 -5.76 -19.22
CA ASN A 234 -8.38 -6.04 -18.16
C ASN A 234 -8.36 -4.86 -17.19
N PHE A 235 -9.05 -3.80 -17.53
CA PHE A 235 -9.09 -2.60 -16.70
C PHE A 235 -10.13 -2.73 -15.59
N ASP A 236 -9.73 -2.42 -14.37
CA ASP A 236 -10.59 -2.39 -13.20
C ASP A 236 -11.26 -1.02 -13.06
N MET A 237 -10.62 0.03 -13.60
CA MET A 237 -11.10 1.40 -13.48
C MET A 237 -10.86 2.20 -14.78
N LEU A 238 -11.84 3.03 -15.13
CA LEU A 238 -11.76 4.02 -16.20
C LEU A 238 -11.83 5.42 -15.59
N GLY A 239 -10.76 6.19 -15.72
CA GLY A 239 -10.68 7.59 -15.30
C GLY A 239 -10.82 8.54 -16.47
N MET A 240 -11.71 9.52 -16.36
CA MET A 240 -11.95 10.52 -17.41
C MET A 240 -11.84 11.94 -16.85
N THR A 241 -11.39 12.88 -17.70
CA THR A 241 -11.44 14.30 -17.36
C THR A 241 -12.87 14.79 -17.31
N GLY A 242 -13.20 15.63 -16.31
CA GLY A 242 -14.45 16.34 -16.25
C GLY A 242 -14.61 17.28 -17.45
N TYR A 243 -15.81 17.31 -17.96
CA TYR A 243 -16.24 18.13 -19.07
C TYR A 243 -17.72 18.48 -18.87
N TYR A 244 -18.11 19.65 -19.33
CA TYR A 244 -19.50 20.07 -19.27
C TYR A 244 -20.03 20.48 -20.64
N ASN A 245 -21.17 19.93 -20.99
CA ASN A 245 -21.95 20.27 -22.18
C ASN A 245 -23.40 20.53 -21.74
N GLU A 246 -23.88 21.76 -21.89
CA GLU A 246 -25.22 22.16 -21.50
C GLU A 246 -26.32 21.38 -22.23
N ASP A 247 -26.09 21.11 -23.51
CA ASP A 247 -27.08 20.46 -24.39
C ASP A 247 -27.17 18.94 -24.12
N ASP A 248 -26.05 18.32 -23.73
CA ASP A 248 -25.98 16.88 -23.44
C ASP A 248 -24.87 16.60 -22.38
N PRO A 249 -25.22 16.71 -21.10
CA PRO A 249 -24.26 16.61 -20.01
C PRO A 249 -23.52 15.25 -19.90
N THR A 250 -24.14 14.17 -20.38
CA THR A 250 -23.56 12.82 -20.33
C THR A 250 -22.81 12.41 -21.58
N SER A 251 -22.83 13.26 -22.61
CA SER A 251 -22.20 13.01 -23.92
C SER A 251 -20.70 12.78 -23.78
N GLY A 252 -20.20 11.75 -24.42
CA GLY A 252 -18.82 11.28 -24.33
C GLY A 252 -18.59 10.35 -23.14
N PHE A 253 -19.19 10.64 -21.98
CA PHE A 253 -19.08 9.74 -20.82
C PHE A 253 -19.85 8.44 -21.05
N SER A 254 -21.12 8.55 -21.43
CA SER A 254 -21.99 7.41 -21.66
C SER A 254 -21.44 6.46 -22.73
N GLU A 255 -20.92 6.98 -23.81
CA GLU A 255 -20.39 6.16 -24.91
C GLU A 255 -19.14 5.38 -24.46
N TRP A 256 -18.23 5.99 -23.68
CA TRP A 256 -17.07 5.30 -23.16
C TRP A 256 -17.43 4.29 -22.07
N ILE A 257 -18.40 4.64 -21.20
CA ILE A 257 -18.89 3.71 -20.17
C ILE A 257 -19.57 2.50 -20.81
N ASP A 258 -20.43 2.71 -21.82
CA ASP A 258 -21.07 1.62 -22.56
C ASP A 258 -20.04 0.67 -23.18
N TYR A 259 -18.97 1.22 -23.76
CA TYR A 259 -17.93 0.42 -24.38
C TYR A 259 -17.10 -0.33 -23.32
N ALA A 260 -16.72 0.33 -22.24
CA ALA A 260 -15.93 -0.27 -21.16
C ALA A 260 -16.69 -1.40 -20.45
N LEU A 261 -17.99 -1.21 -20.16
CA LEU A 261 -18.85 -2.22 -19.54
C LEU A 261 -19.03 -3.49 -20.39
N GLN A 262 -18.94 -3.38 -21.71
CA GLN A 262 -18.93 -4.57 -22.60
C GLN A 262 -17.65 -5.40 -22.43
N LYS A 263 -16.55 -4.80 -21.94
CA LYS A 263 -15.27 -5.49 -21.74
C LYS A 263 -15.11 -5.98 -20.29
N ASN A 264 -15.48 -5.15 -19.33
CA ASN A 264 -15.52 -5.50 -17.92
C ASN A 264 -16.82 -4.98 -17.28
N PRO A 265 -17.82 -5.84 -16.99
CA PRO A 265 -19.07 -5.42 -16.35
C PRO A 265 -18.90 -4.85 -14.91
N ASN A 266 -17.76 -5.09 -14.29
CA ASN A 266 -17.45 -4.63 -12.93
C ASN A 266 -16.50 -3.42 -12.92
N ILE A 267 -16.21 -2.83 -14.08
CA ILE A 267 -15.32 -1.67 -14.15
C ILE A 267 -15.88 -0.49 -13.36
N LYS A 268 -15.04 0.15 -12.57
CA LYS A 268 -15.39 1.38 -11.86
C LYS A 268 -15.06 2.60 -12.71
N ILE A 269 -15.82 3.66 -12.53
CA ILE A 269 -15.68 4.88 -13.33
C ILE A 269 -15.40 6.06 -12.38
N PHE A 270 -14.34 6.82 -12.64
CA PHE A 270 -14.18 8.10 -11.97
C PHE A 270 -14.06 9.27 -12.96
N ILE A 271 -14.55 10.42 -12.55
CA ILE A 271 -14.47 11.66 -13.30
C ILE A 271 -13.68 12.67 -12.48
N SER A 272 -12.49 13.05 -12.97
CA SER A 272 -11.67 14.08 -12.35
C SER A 272 -12.18 15.46 -12.73
N ILE A 273 -12.57 16.26 -11.74
CA ILE A 273 -13.04 17.64 -11.95
C ILE A 273 -11.84 18.57 -11.87
N PRO A 274 -11.39 19.14 -13.00
CA PRO A 274 -10.22 20.00 -13.05
C PRO A 274 -10.45 21.35 -12.36
N PRO A 275 -9.40 22.13 -12.06
CA PRO A 275 -9.55 23.52 -11.67
C PRO A 275 -10.13 24.37 -12.80
N ILE A 276 -10.63 25.54 -12.43
CA ILE A 276 -11.09 26.55 -13.40
C ILE A 276 -9.88 27.18 -14.09
N ASP A 277 -9.94 27.32 -15.41
CA ASP A 277 -8.91 27.93 -16.25
C ASP A 277 -8.64 29.41 -15.86
N PHE A 278 -7.50 29.95 -16.29
CA PHE A 278 -7.09 31.34 -16.18
C PHE A 278 -7.07 31.90 -14.76
N PRO A 279 -6.09 31.45 -13.92
CA PRO A 279 -5.99 31.86 -12.52
C PRO A 279 -5.92 33.37 -12.27
N ALA A 280 -5.36 34.13 -13.21
CA ALA A 280 -5.30 35.60 -13.10
C ALA A 280 -6.69 36.27 -13.13
N ASP A 281 -7.68 35.61 -13.71
CA ASP A 281 -9.03 36.16 -13.88
C ASP A 281 -10.04 35.57 -12.90
N TRP A 282 -9.62 34.73 -11.96
CA TRP A 282 -10.52 33.98 -11.07
C TRP A 282 -11.47 34.87 -10.27
N GLN A 283 -10.98 35.96 -9.72
CA GLN A 283 -11.84 36.86 -8.95
C GLN A 283 -12.95 37.46 -9.85
N GLN A 284 -12.59 37.96 -11.04
CA GLN A 284 -13.54 38.51 -11.98
C GLN A 284 -14.54 37.47 -12.47
N ARG A 285 -14.08 36.24 -12.73
CA ARG A 285 -14.96 35.13 -13.14
C ARG A 285 -15.98 34.76 -12.08
N ALA A 286 -15.56 34.71 -10.82
CA ALA A 286 -16.45 34.46 -9.70
C ALA A 286 -17.52 35.57 -9.60
N GLU A 287 -17.11 36.83 -9.63
CA GLU A 287 -18.01 38.00 -9.59
C GLU A 287 -18.99 38.01 -10.76
N ASP A 288 -18.54 37.76 -11.97
CA ASP A 288 -19.38 37.68 -13.19
C ASP A 288 -20.43 36.56 -13.09
N ALA A 289 -20.08 35.47 -12.40
CA ALA A 289 -20.99 34.35 -12.11
C ALA A 289 -21.85 34.52 -10.85
N GLY A 290 -21.68 35.66 -10.12
CA GLY A 290 -22.48 35.98 -8.94
C GLY A 290 -21.96 35.38 -7.63
N PHE A 291 -20.70 34.93 -7.58
CA PHE A 291 -20.02 34.38 -6.40
C PHE A 291 -19.01 35.38 -5.83
N ASN A 292 -18.71 35.24 -4.52
CA ASN A 292 -17.78 36.18 -3.86
C ASN A 292 -16.30 35.86 -4.18
N ASN A 293 -15.98 34.63 -4.51
CA ASN A 293 -14.62 34.17 -4.80
C ASN A 293 -14.65 32.89 -5.63
N ILE A 294 -13.47 32.52 -6.15
CA ILE A 294 -13.32 31.35 -7.03
C ILE A 294 -13.64 30.02 -6.34
N ARG A 295 -13.42 29.91 -5.03
CA ARG A 295 -13.73 28.69 -4.28
C ARG A 295 -15.23 28.42 -4.22
N GLU A 296 -16.03 29.46 -3.96
CA GLU A 296 -17.50 29.34 -4.00
C GLU A 296 -18.01 28.97 -5.40
N LEU A 297 -17.43 29.57 -6.45
CA LEU A 297 -17.76 29.19 -7.82
C LEU A 297 -17.38 27.74 -8.12
N TYR A 298 -16.20 27.28 -7.68
CA TYR A 298 -15.77 25.91 -7.89
C TYR A 298 -16.59 24.91 -7.09
N GLU A 299 -16.97 25.24 -5.85
CA GLU A 299 -17.87 24.42 -5.02
C GLU A 299 -19.21 24.20 -5.72
N PHE A 300 -19.79 25.29 -6.27
CA PHE A 300 -21.00 25.21 -7.08
C PHE A 300 -20.80 24.35 -8.33
N PHE A 301 -19.67 24.54 -9.03
CA PHE A 301 -19.33 23.75 -10.22
C PHE A 301 -19.20 22.25 -9.90
N VAL A 302 -18.62 21.89 -8.76
CA VAL A 302 -18.51 20.49 -8.31
C VAL A 302 -19.86 19.94 -7.90
N SER A 303 -20.60 20.61 -7.00
CA SER A 303 -21.80 20.08 -6.36
C SER A 303 -23.03 20.14 -7.29
N ASP A 304 -23.35 21.33 -7.78
CA ASP A 304 -24.61 21.54 -8.50
C ASP A 304 -24.47 21.21 -9.98
N HIS A 305 -23.32 21.52 -10.59
CA HIS A 305 -23.10 21.29 -12.00
C HIS A 305 -22.64 19.86 -12.28
N THR A 306 -21.52 19.44 -11.74
CA THR A 306 -20.95 18.14 -12.09
C THR A 306 -21.70 17.00 -11.38
N HIS A 307 -21.91 17.09 -10.07
CA HIS A 307 -22.60 15.99 -9.36
C HIS A 307 -24.06 15.88 -9.79
N THR A 308 -24.85 16.94 -9.68
CA THR A 308 -26.29 16.86 -9.93
C THR A 308 -26.62 16.65 -11.40
N ILE A 309 -25.87 17.29 -12.32
CA ILE A 309 -26.19 17.26 -13.74
C ILE A 309 -25.50 16.12 -14.48
N VAL A 310 -24.25 15.79 -14.15
CA VAL A 310 -23.51 14.73 -14.86
C VAL A 310 -23.51 13.43 -14.10
N ILE A 311 -22.98 13.42 -12.87
CA ILE A 311 -22.74 12.18 -12.12
C ILE A 311 -24.04 11.47 -11.76
N ASP A 312 -25.05 12.20 -11.26
CA ASP A 312 -26.33 11.59 -10.87
C ASP A 312 -27.09 11.05 -12.09
N GLN A 313 -27.04 11.74 -13.25
CA GLN A 313 -27.61 11.20 -14.48
C GLN A 313 -26.88 9.93 -14.95
N LEU A 314 -25.53 9.90 -14.89
CA LEU A 314 -24.78 8.69 -15.22
C LEU A 314 -25.10 7.55 -14.24
N ARG A 315 -25.26 7.81 -12.96
CA ARG A 315 -25.68 6.81 -11.97
C ARG A 315 -27.09 6.29 -12.22
N GLU A 316 -28.01 7.14 -12.69
CA GLU A 316 -29.34 6.70 -13.11
C GLU A 316 -29.29 5.82 -14.36
N MET A 317 -28.40 6.12 -15.32
CA MET A 317 -28.20 5.30 -16.52
C MET A 317 -27.51 3.96 -16.21
N TYR A 318 -26.60 3.95 -15.24
CA TYR A 318 -25.76 2.80 -14.88
C TYR A 318 -25.86 2.44 -13.39
N PRO A 319 -27.05 2.01 -12.89
CA PRO A 319 -27.29 1.83 -11.45
C PRO A 319 -26.49 0.71 -10.78
N SER A 320 -25.85 -0.15 -11.55
CA SER A 320 -24.99 -1.24 -11.06
C SER A 320 -23.50 -0.95 -11.16
N THR A 321 -23.13 0.25 -11.62
CA THR A 321 -21.73 0.64 -11.83
C THR A 321 -21.32 1.67 -10.77
N ASP A 322 -20.16 1.47 -10.15
CA ASP A 322 -19.58 2.46 -9.26
C ASP A 322 -19.09 3.67 -10.08
N ILE A 323 -19.80 4.79 -9.96
CA ILE A 323 -19.45 6.05 -10.63
C ILE A 323 -19.26 7.12 -9.57
N PHE A 324 -18.07 7.73 -9.54
CA PHE A 324 -17.74 8.79 -8.61
C PHE A 324 -16.93 9.92 -9.27
N SER A 325 -16.82 11.03 -8.59
CA SER A 325 -15.98 12.14 -9.05
C SER A 325 -14.88 12.46 -8.05
N ILE A 326 -13.77 12.96 -8.57
CA ILE A 326 -12.66 13.46 -7.77
C ILE A 326 -12.47 14.94 -8.08
N PRO A 327 -12.78 15.85 -7.14
CA PRO A 327 -12.64 17.30 -7.36
C PRO A 327 -11.18 17.72 -7.22
N THR A 328 -10.36 17.35 -8.18
CA THR A 328 -8.91 17.54 -8.22
C THR A 328 -8.50 19.02 -8.16
N GLY A 329 -9.37 19.93 -8.62
CA GLY A 329 -9.14 21.37 -8.58
C GLY A 329 -8.97 21.96 -7.18
N TRP A 330 -9.45 21.31 -6.11
CA TRP A 330 -9.26 21.81 -4.75
C TRP A 330 -7.80 21.98 -4.37
N ALA A 331 -6.92 21.05 -4.78
CA ALA A 331 -5.48 21.17 -4.55
C ALA A 331 -4.92 22.49 -5.11
N THR A 332 -5.41 22.90 -6.28
CA THR A 332 -4.98 24.13 -6.95
C THR A 332 -5.37 25.38 -6.16
N PHE A 333 -6.62 25.44 -5.70
CA PHE A 333 -7.12 26.59 -4.92
C PHE A 333 -6.50 26.67 -3.52
N ASP A 334 -6.20 25.53 -2.91
CA ASP A 334 -5.52 25.50 -1.62
C ASP A 334 -4.08 25.99 -1.73
N LEU A 335 -3.33 25.55 -2.73
CA LEU A 335 -1.95 25.98 -2.96
C LEU A 335 -1.87 27.46 -3.38
N GLU A 336 -2.78 27.92 -4.22
CA GLU A 336 -2.89 29.35 -4.56
C GLU A 336 -3.20 30.19 -3.32
N GLY A 337 -4.15 29.76 -2.51
CA GLY A 337 -4.46 30.43 -1.23
C GLY A 337 -3.27 30.45 -0.27
N MET A 338 -2.49 29.38 -0.18
CA MET A 338 -1.25 29.33 0.62
C MET A 338 -0.20 30.30 0.07
N TYR A 339 -0.06 30.38 -1.25
CA TYR A 339 0.83 31.35 -1.89
C TYR A 339 0.43 32.80 -1.55
N GLN A 340 -0.85 33.16 -1.71
CA GLN A 340 -1.35 34.50 -1.44
C GLN A 340 -1.17 34.94 0.03
N ASN A 341 -1.15 33.99 0.95
CA ASN A 341 -0.98 34.23 2.39
C ASN A 341 0.48 34.08 2.88
N ASP A 342 1.43 33.85 1.95
CA ASP A 342 2.86 33.70 2.26
C ASP A 342 3.14 32.58 3.28
N VAL A 343 2.41 31.44 3.13
CA VAL A 343 2.53 30.27 4.03
C VAL A 343 3.09 29.04 3.33
N LEU A 344 3.47 29.11 2.07
CA LEU A 344 4.28 28.09 1.42
C LEU A 344 5.69 28.09 2.00
N LEU A 345 6.24 26.88 2.23
CA LEU A 345 7.56 26.71 2.85
C LEU A 345 8.72 26.93 1.87
N ASP A 346 8.45 26.85 0.57
CA ASP A 346 9.45 26.95 -0.50
C ASP A 346 9.24 28.22 -1.33
N ASP A 347 10.31 28.69 -1.98
CA ASP A 347 10.28 29.80 -2.93
C ASP A 347 9.59 29.36 -4.24
N ILE A 348 8.28 29.16 -4.19
CA ILE A 348 7.44 28.79 -5.34
C ILE A 348 6.75 30.04 -5.86
N SER A 349 6.88 30.30 -7.17
CA SER A 349 6.21 31.41 -7.83
C SER A 349 4.78 31.04 -8.26
N LEU A 350 3.92 32.04 -8.42
CA LEU A 350 2.56 31.79 -8.93
C LEU A 350 2.60 31.26 -10.36
N PHE A 351 3.43 31.86 -11.23
CA PHE A 351 3.65 31.46 -12.61
C PHE A 351 5.14 31.26 -12.88
N GLY A 352 5.52 30.22 -13.62
CA GLY A 352 6.91 29.95 -13.92
C GLY A 352 7.17 28.59 -14.56
N SER A 353 8.36 28.00 -14.29
CA SER A 353 8.67 26.65 -14.76
C SER A 353 7.87 25.60 -14.01
N PHE A 354 7.79 24.39 -14.58
CA PHE A 354 7.05 23.29 -13.98
C PHE A 354 7.50 22.98 -12.54
N GLU A 355 8.80 22.98 -12.28
CA GLU A 355 9.39 22.61 -11.00
C GLU A 355 9.32 23.72 -9.93
N SER A 356 9.08 24.97 -10.34
CA SER A 356 9.24 26.14 -9.46
C SER A 356 8.01 27.03 -9.33
N ALA A 357 6.89 26.61 -9.92
CA ALA A 357 5.68 27.41 -9.92
C ALA A 357 4.41 26.61 -9.67
N ILE A 358 3.37 27.30 -9.19
CA ILE A 358 2.03 26.74 -9.05
C ILE A 358 1.45 26.49 -10.45
N PHE A 359 1.58 27.46 -11.35
CA PHE A 359 1.10 27.38 -12.75
C PHE A 359 2.25 27.56 -13.74
N THR A 360 2.22 26.78 -14.80
CA THR A 360 3.23 26.85 -15.88
C THR A 360 2.91 27.88 -16.93
N ASP A 361 1.66 28.34 -17.02
CA ASP A 361 1.20 29.35 -17.99
C ASP A 361 -0.06 30.09 -17.53
N ALA A 362 -0.45 31.11 -18.30
CA ALA A 362 -1.61 31.93 -18.00
C ALA A 362 -2.95 31.19 -18.10
N LYS A 363 -3.01 30.04 -18.79
CA LYS A 363 -4.20 29.19 -18.83
C LYS A 363 -4.40 28.42 -17.50
N GLY A 364 -3.33 28.27 -16.72
CA GLY A 364 -3.38 27.60 -15.44
C GLY A 364 -3.00 26.12 -15.52
N HIS A 365 -2.19 25.72 -16.51
CA HIS A 365 -1.61 24.39 -16.49
C HIS A 365 -0.73 24.21 -15.25
N GLN A 366 -0.84 23.04 -14.63
CA GLN A 366 -0.29 22.75 -13.33
C GLN A 366 1.25 22.74 -13.35
N GLY A 367 1.85 23.34 -12.34
CA GLY A 367 3.22 23.06 -11.94
C GLY A 367 3.33 21.76 -11.14
N GLU A 368 4.55 21.38 -10.79
CA GLU A 368 4.86 20.11 -10.15
C GLU A 368 4.11 19.92 -8.85
N ILE A 369 4.04 20.95 -8.01
CA ILE A 369 3.38 20.88 -6.70
C ILE A 369 1.88 20.58 -6.83
N ILE A 370 1.18 21.19 -7.79
CA ILE A 370 -0.24 20.88 -8.03
C ILE A 370 -0.39 19.47 -8.59
N ALA A 371 0.45 19.10 -9.57
CA ALA A 371 0.41 17.76 -10.16
C ALA A 371 0.57 16.68 -9.10
N TYR A 372 1.54 16.86 -8.20
CA TYR A 372 1.81 15.94 -7.10
C TYR A 372 0.64 15.87 -6.10
N THR A 373 0.19 17.04 -5.60
CA THR A 373 -0.89 17.13 -4.60
C THR A 373 -2.21 16.59 -5.15
N GLY A 374 -2.54 16.92 -6.41
CA GLY A 374 -3.75 16.42 -7.05
C GLY A 374 -3.72 14.91 -7.30
N THR A 375 -2.54 14.34 -7.61
CA THR A 375 -2.39 12.87 -7.74
C THR A 375 -2.54 12.18 -6.39
N LEU A 376 -2.06 12.78 -5.29
CA LEU A 376 -2.32 12.25 -3.93
C LEU A 376 -3.82 12.21 -3.60
N ILE A 377 -4.62 13.17 -4.10
CA ILE A 377 -6.07 13.11 -3.96
C ILE A 377 -6.64 11.88 -4.69
N TRP A 378 -6.15 11.58 -5.90
CA TRP A 378 -6.59 10.39 -6.64
C TRP A 378 -6.21 9.09 -5.91
N LEU A 379 -4.99 9.02 -5.39
CA LEU A 379 -4.50 7.84 -4.69
C LEU A 379 -5.29 7.55 -3.40
N ASN A 380 -5.85 8.59 -2.78
CA ASN A 380 -6.64 8.47 -1.54
C ASN A 380 -8.14 8.27 -1.79
N ALA A 381 -8.61 8.35 -3.02
CA ALA A 381 -10.02 8.21 -3.38
C ALA A 381 -10.40 6.76 -3.68
#